data_85ac73c878e30cbea3607d5c368e5e1c
#
_entry.id   85ac73c878e30cbea3607d5c368e5e1c
#
_cell.length_a   1.000
_cell.length_b   1.000
_cell.length_c   1.000
_cell.angle_alpha   90.00
_cell.angle_beta   90.00
_cell.angle_gamma   90.00
#
_symmetry.space_group_name_H-M   'P 1'
#
loop_
_entity.id
_entity.type
_entity.pdbx_description
1 polymer ?
#
loop_
_entity_poly.entity_id
_entity_poly.type
_entity_poly.pdbx_seq_one_letter_code
_entity_poly.pdbx_strand_id
1 'polypeptide(L)'
;KSVLVAGLCRALANRGLSVRPFKPQNMSNNAAVTVDGGEIGRAQALQALACRVEPHTDMNPVLLKPQADHTSQLVVHGKVRGTLGGGNFRHKRGELLPEVMESWHRLQAQCDVVVVEGAGSPAEIKLRAGDIGNMGFARAAGVPVVLVGDIDRGGVIAALVGTRAVLDPDDAAMIRGFLINKFRGDPALFADGYRQIEALSGWRGYGVVPWLRATAHLPSEDAVVLERTARETAGRLKIACPIIPRIANFDDLDPIKAESSVELVMVPPGQPIPGDCA
;
A
#
# COMPACT_ATOMS: atom_id res chain seq x y z
N LYS A 1 4.36 -1.40 3.07
CA LYS A 1 4.12 -2.69 2.38
C LYS A 1 4.26 -2.57 0.87
N SER A 2 3.68 -1.55 0.23
CA SER A 2 3.60 -1.40 -1.22
C SER A 2 4.97 -1.47 -1.92
N VAL A 3 5.98 -0.79 -1.37
CA VAL A 3 7.36 -0.84 -1.88
C VAL A 3 7.98 -2.25 -1.77
N LEU A 4 7.71 -2.98 -0.68
CA LEU A 4 8.21 -4.35 -0.53
C LEU A 4 7.60 -5.29 -1.56
N VAL A 5 6.29 -5.16 -1.80
CA VAL A 5 5.59 -5.93 -2.84
C VAL A 5 6.17 -5.59 -4.22
N ALA A 6 6.36 -4.30 -4.54
CA ALA A 6 7.00 -3.87 -5.79
C ALA A 6 8.43 -4.46 -5.93
N GLY A 7 9.23 -4.40 -4.86
CA GLY A 7 10.58 -4.98 -4.84
C GLY A 7 10.58 -6.50 -5.06
N LEU A 8 9.67 -7.22 -4.41
CA LEU A 8 9.52 -8.67 -4.57
C LEU A 8 9.06 -9.02 -6.00
N CYS A 9 8.06 -8.30 -6.52
CA CYS A 9 7.62 -8.44 -7.91
C CYS A 9 8.79 -8.28 -8.89
N ARG A 10 9.59 -7.21 -8.74
CA ARG A 10 10.76 -6.97 -9.58
C ARG A 10 11.82 -8.07 -9.45
N ALA A 11 12.10 -8.51 -8.23
CA ALA A 11 13.09 -9.56 -7.96
C ALA A 11 12.67 -10.89 -8.59
N LEU A 12 11.39 -11.25 -8.55
CA LEU A 12 10.85 -12.46 -9.18
C LEU A 12 10.85 -12.33 -10.72
N ALA A 13 10.43 -11.17 -11.26
CA ALA A 13 10.49 -10.90 -12.70
C ALA A 13 11.93 -10.94 -13.25
N ASN A 14 12.92 -10.47 -12.48
CA ASN A 14 14.33 -10.56 -12.87
C ASN A 14 14.86 -12.00 -12.88
N ARG A 15 14.18 -12.93 -12.20
CA ARG A 15 14.46 -14.38 -12.24
C ARG A 15 13.75 -15.11 -13.39
N GLY A 16 13.06 -14.37 -14.25
CA GLY A 16 12.38 -14.92 -15.42
C GLY A 16 10.96 -15.40 -15.18
N LEU A 17 10.40 -15.17 -13.96
CA LEU A 17 9.01 -15.53 -13.65
C LEU A 17 8.03 -14.50 -14.24
N SER A 18 6.90 -14.97 -14.72
CA SER A 18 5.73 -14.14 -15.01
C SER A 18 5.03 -13.79 -13.70
N VAL A 19 5.04 -12.50 -13.33
CA VAL A 19 4.53 -12.03 -12.04
C VAL A 19 3.40 -11.04 -12.24
N ARG A 20 2.39 -11.08 -11.37
CA ARG A 20 1.34 -10.06 -11.28
C ARG A 20 1.19 -9.58 -9.85
N PRO A 21 1.02 -8.27 -9.61
CA PRO A 21 0.66 -7.75 -8.31
C PRO A 21 -0.85 -7.87 -8.11
N PHE A 22 -1.28 -7.98 -6.86
CA PHE A 22 -2.69 -7.99 -6.50
C PHE A 22 -2.91 -7.31 -5.15
N LYS A 23 -3.84 -6.38 -5.11
CA LYS A 23 -4.35 -5.79 -3.87
C LYS A 23 -5.87 -5.87 -3.89
N PRO A 24 -6.48 -6.80 -3.14
CA PRO A 24 -7.92 -7.07 -3.20
C PRO A 24 -8.77 -5.82 -2.99
N GLN A 25 -8.38 -5.00 -2.01
CA GLN A 25 -8.99 -3.71 -1.70
C GLN A 25 -7.90 -2.68 -1.42
N ASN A 26 -8.04 -1.49 -2.00
CA ASN A 26 -7.24 -0.32 -1.66
C ASN A 26 -8.11 0.84 -1.19
N MET A 27 -7.54 1.75 -0.41
CA MET A 27 -8.15 3.02 -0.04
C MET A 27 -7.13 4.13 -0.35
N SER A 28 -7.36 4.87 -1.42
CA SER A 28 -6.47 5.94 -1.86
C SER A 28 -7.19 6.88 -2.83
N ASN A 29 -6.88 8.16 -2.78
CA ASN A 29 -7.29 9.12 -3.80
C ASN A 29 -6.35 9.13 -5.00
N ASN A 30 -5.09 8.67 -4.82
CA ASN A 30 -4.13 8.56 -5.90
C ASN A 30 -4.42 7.32 -6.75
N ALA A 31 -4.70 7.53 -8.01
CA ALA A 31 -5.05 6.48 -8.96
C ALA A 31 -4.19 6.58 -10.23
N ALA A 32 -4.17 5.50 -10.98
CA ALA A 32 -3.59 5.44 -12.31
C ALA A 32 -4.57 4.77 -13.26
N VAL A 33 -4.54 5.19 -14.52
CA VAL A 33 -5.34 4.59 -15.59
C VAL A 33 -4.81 3.20 -15.94
N THR A 34 -5.69 2.34 -16.44
CA THR A 34 -5.36 0.97 -16.85
C THR A 34 -5.60 0.78 -18.34
N VAL A 35 -4.94 -0.22 -18.94
CA VAL A 35 -5.06 -0.50 -20.38
C VAL A 35 -6.46 -0.94 -20.80
N ASP A 36 -7.24 -1.47 -19.87
CA ASP A 36 -8.63 -1.90 -20.07
C ASP A 36 -9.66 -0.78 -19.79
N GLY A 37 -9.20 0.47 -19.68
CA GLY A 37 -10.08 1.65 -19.61
C GLY A 37 -10.72 1.89 -18.25
N GLY A 38 -10.04 1.50 -17.18
CA GLY A 38 -10.43 1.76 -15.79
C GLY A 38 -9.35 2.49 -15.00
N GLU A 39 -9.45 2.41 -13.66
CA GLU A 39 -8.46 2.96 -12.73
C GLU A 39 -8.13 1.97 -11.60
N ILE A 40 -6.90 2.03 -11.12
CA ILE A 40 -6.40 1.30 -9.94
C ILE A 40 -5.64 2.26 -9.03
N GLY A 41 -5.36 1.86 -7.79
CA GLY A 41 -4.51 2.64 -6.90
C GLY A 41 -3.09 2.81 -7.46
N ARG A 42 -2.48 3.99 -7.23
CA ARG A 42 -1.13 4.33 -7.73
C ARG A 42 -0.07 3.30 -7.31
N ALA A 43 -0.15 2.77 -6.10
CA ALA A 43 0.78 1.74 -5.62
C ALA A 43 0.74 0.47 -6.46
N GLN A 44 -0.44 0.04 -6.95
CA GLN A 44 -0.57 -1.14 -7.79
C GLN A 44 -0.08 -0.89 -9.22
N ALA A 45 -0.21 0.34 -9.73
CA ALA A 45 0.41 0.73 -10.99
C ALA A 45 1.96 0.68 -10.90
N LEU A 46 2.54 1.15 -9.79
CA LEU A 46 3.98 0.99 -9.52
C LEU A 46 4.39 -0.49 -9.45
N GLN A 47 3.55 -1.33 -8.84
CA GLN A 47 3.80 -2.77 -8.74
C GLN A 47 3.68 -3.46 -10.11
N ALA A 48 2.76 -3.03 -10.97
CA ALA A 48 2.66 -3.50 -12.37
C ALA A 48 3.94 -3.17 -13.15
N LEU A 49 4.42 -1.92 -13.05
CA LEU A 49 5.70 -1.50 -13.62
C LEU A 49 6.87 -2.35 -13.07
N ALA A 50 6.85 -2.69 -11.78
CA ALA A 50 7.83 -3.59 -11.18
C ALA A 50 7.77 -5.00 -11.78
N CYS A 51 6.61 -5.50 -12.13
CA CYS A 51 6.38 -6.76 -12.84
C CYS A 51 6.71 -6.68 -14.35
N ARG A 52 6.98 -5.50 -14.90
CA ARG A 52 7.16 -5.23 -16.36
C ARG A 52 5.91 -5.53 -17.17
N VAL A 53 4.75 -5.18 -16.62
CA VAL A 53 3.45 -5.35 -17.27
C VAL A 53 2.65 -4.06 -17.18
N GLU A 54 1.70 -3.89 -18.09
CA GLU A 54 0.78 -2.77 -18.05
C GLU A 54 -0.21 -2.89 -16.87
N PRO A 55 -0.62 -1.77 -16.26
CA PRO A 55 -1.66 -1.76 -15.24
C PRO A 55 -3.00 -2.29 -15.80
N HIS A 56 -3.66 -3.17 -15.03
CA HIS A 56 -4.95 -3.75 -15.35
C HIS A 56 -5.87 -3.70 -14.14
N THR A 57 -7.18 -3.53 -14.35
CA THR A 57 -8.16 -3.37 -13.25
C THR A 57 -8.21 -4.57 -12.31
N ASP A 58 -7.90 -5.77 -12.78
CA ASP A 58 -7.81 -6.97 -11.94
C ASP A 58 -6.75 -6.88 -10.84
N MET A 59 -5.72 -6.04 -11.00
CA MET A 59 -4.66 -5.89 -9.99
C MET A 59 -5.14 -5.18 -8.72
N ASN A 60 -6.24 -4.42 -8.81
CA ASN A 60 -6.91 -3.78 -7.68
C ASN A 60 -8.42 -3.71 -7.92
N PRO A 61 -9.15 -4.82 -7.75
CA PRO A 61 -10.56 -4.91 -8.12
C PRO A 61 -11.47 -3.99 -7.31
N VAL A 62 -11.11 -3.66 -6.07
CA VAL A 62 -11.89 -2.74 -5.24
C VAL A 62 -11.01 -1.58 -4.79
N LEU A 63 -11.35 -0.37 -5.25
CA LEU A 63 -10.71 0.87 -4.83
C LEU A 63 -11.74 1.77 -4.16
N LEU A 64 -11.42 2.24 -2.96
CA LEU A 64 -12.20 3.20 -2.19
C LEU A 64 -11.49 4.55 -2.25
N LYS A 65 -12.20 5.56 -2.77
CA LYS A 65 -11.70 6.94 -2.83
C LYS A 65 -12.42 7.78 -1.77
N PRO A 66 -11.75 8.16 -0.65
CA PRO A 66 -12.37 8.97 0.40
C PRO A 66 -12.91 10.30 -0.15
N GLN A 67 -14.21 10.56 0.06
CA GLN A 67 -14.88 11.80 -0.36
C GLN A 67 -15.21 12.71 0.82
N ALA A 68 -15.61 12.12 1.96
CA ALA A 68 -15.90 12.82 3.21
C ALA A 68 -15.46 11.94 4.39
N ASP A 69 -15.60 12.43 5.62
CA ASP A 69 -15.10 11.72 6.82
C ASP A 69 -15.71 10.31 6.99
N HIS A 70 -16.91 10.11 6.46
CA HIS A 70 -17.65 8.86 6.58
C HIS A 70 -18.10 8.27 5.24
N THR A 71 -17.65 8.83 4.11
CA THR A 71 -18.05 8.37 2.77
C THR A 71 -16.86 8.17 1.86
N SER A 72 -16.94 7.13 1.03
CA SER A 72 -15.97 6.85 -0.02
C SER A 72 -16.68 6.51 -1.31
N GLN A 73 -16.17 7.00 -2.44
CA GLN A 73 -16.57 6.52 -3.73
C GLN A 73 -16.08 5.07 -3.89
N LEU A 74 -16.97 4.19 -4.29
CA LEU A 74 -16.67 2.79 -4.58
C LEU A 74 -16.37 2.64 -6.06
N VAL A 75 -15.17 2.17 -6.35
CA VAL A 75 -14.73 1.77 -7.70
C VAL A 75 -14.54 0.25 -7.69
N VAL A 76 -15.18 -0.45 -8.62
CA VAL A 76 -15.06 -1.90 -8.78
C VAL A 76 -14.67 -2.20 -10.23
N HIS A 77 -13.62 -3.03 -10.40
CA HIS A 77 -13.04 -3.32 -11.71
C HIS A 77 -12.79 -2.03 -12.51
N GLY A 78 -12.19 -1.03 -11.84
CA GLY A 78 -11.81 0.24 -12.44
C GLY A 78 -12.95 1.22 -12.76
N LYS A 79 -14.20 0.89 -12.42
CA LYS A 79 -15.37 1.73 -12.72
C LYS A 79 -16.14 2.11 -11.46
N VAL A 80 -16.62 3.35 -11.42
CA VAL A 80 -17.43 3.85 -10.31
C VAL A 80 -18.75 3.08 -10.24
N ARG A 81 -19.02 2.48 -9.04
CA ARG A 81 -20.28 1.78 -8.74
C ARG A 81 -21.20 2.54 -7.81
N GLY A 82 -20.73 3.61 -7.18
CA GLY A 82 -21.51 4.41 -6.25
C GLY A 82 -20.70 4.91 -5.07
N THR A 83 -21.38 5.16 -3.95
CA THR A 83 -20.77 5.66 -2.72
C THR A 83 -21.08 4.72 -1.56
N LEU A 84 -20.07 4.41 -0.76
CA LEU A 84 -20.21 3.69 0.51
C LEU A 84 -20.17 4.68 1.67
N GLY A 85 -21.20 4.65 2.52
CA GLY A 85 -21.28 5.45 3.74
C GLY A 85 -21.12 4.62 5.01
N GLY A 86 -20.84 5.29 6.15
CA GLY A 86 -20.37 4.67 7.39
C GLY A 86 -21.27 3.61 8.03
N GLY A 87 -22.61 3.68 7.89
CA GLY A 87 -23.53 2.75 8.59
C GLY A 87 -23.55 1.32 8.04
N ASN A 88 -23.41 1.15 6.71
CA ASN A 88 -23.48 -0.15 6.04
C ASN A 88 -22.15 -0.58 5.39
N PHE A 89 -21.08 0.13 5.66
CA PHE A 89 -19.77 -0.09 5.02
C PHE A 89 -19.27 -1.53 5.13
N ARG A 90 -19.34 -2.11 6.35
CA ARG A 90 -18.83 -3.46 6.60
C ARG A 90 -19.60 -4.55 5.86
N HIS A 91 -20.94 -4.46 5.87
CA HIS A 91 -21.78 -5.46 5.24
C HIS A 91 -21.62 -5.44 3.73
N LYS A 92 -21.78 -4.26 3.13
CA LYS A 92 -21.62 -4.06 1.68
C LYS A 92 -20.23 -4.40 1.14
N ARG A 93 -19.19 -4.21 1.98
CA ARG A 93 -17.83 -4.59 1.60
C ARG A 93 -17.69 -6.10 1.45
N GLY A 94 -18.24 -6.89 2.38
CA GLY A 94 -18.19 -8.35 2.31
C GLY A 94 -18.86 -8.92 1.06
N GLU A 95 -19.91 -8.24 0.55
CA GLU A 95 -20.61 -8.62 -0.67
C GLU A 95 -19.73 -8.52 -1.94
N LEU A 96 -18.60 -7.79 -1.87
CA LEU A 96 -17.67 -7.64 -2.99
C LEU A 96 -16.62 -8.77 -3.08
N LEU A 97 -16.67 -9.76 -2.20
CA LEU A 97 -15.72 -10.88 -2.25
C LEU A 97 -15.78 -11.65 -3.57
N PRO A 98 -16.96 -11.91 -4.18
CA PRO A 98 -17.02 -12.56 -5.49
C PRO A 98 -16.24 -11.82 -6.58
N GLU A 99 -16.37 -10.50 -6.68
CA GLU A 99 -15.66 -9.66 -7.66
C GLU A 99 -14.14 -9.69 -7.41
N VAL A 100 -13.72 -9.70 -6.14
CA VAL A 100 -12.31 -9.85 -5.77
C VAL A 100 -11.78 -11.21 -6.21
N MET A 101 -12.53 -12.29 -5.96
CA MET A 101 -12.15 -13.65 -6.35
C MET A 101 -12.15 -13.86 -7.87
N GLU A 102 -13.04 -13.20 -8.59
CA GLU A 102 -13.04 -13.22 -10.05
C GLU A 102 -11.74 -12.65 -10.63
N SER A 103 -11.33 -11.47 -10.17
CA SER A 103 -10.03 -10.86 -10.55
C SER A 103 -8.85 -11.73 -10.14
N TRP A 104 -8.88 -12.29 -8.93
CA TRP A 104 -7.86 -13.22 -8.45
C TRP A 104 -7.66 -14.41 -9.39
N HIS A 105 -8.72 -15.09 -9.76
CA HIS A 105 -8.64 -16.25 -10.66
C HIS A 105 -8.16 -15.87 -12.06
N ARG A 106 -8.58 -14.70 -12.59
CA ARG A 106 -8.08 -14.21 -13.88
C ARG A 106 -6.58 -13.96 -13.86
N LEU A 107 -6.05 -13.36 -12.78
CA LEU A 107 -4.60 -13.13 -12.67
C LEU A 107 -3.82 -14.43 -12.47
N GLN A 108 -4.32 -15.36 -11.66
CA GLN A 108 -3.68 -16.67 -11.48
C GLN A 108 -3.53 -17.45 -12.79
N ALA A 109 -4.51 -17.33 -13.70
CA ALA A 109 -4.45 -17.99 -14.99
C ALA A 109 -3.43 -17.38 -15.98
N GLN A 110 -2.89 -16.19 -15.67
CA GLN A 110 -2.02 -15.41 -16.57
C GLN A 110 -0.55 -15.40 -16.17
N CYS A 111 -0.18 -15.96 -15.02
CA CYS A 111 1.19 -15.81 -14.51
C CYS A 111 1.61 -16.97 -13.61
N ASP A 112 2.93 -17.08 -13.39
CA ASP A 112 3.51 -18.10 -12.50
C ASP A 112 3.29 -17.74 -11.02
N VAL A 113 3.29 -16.43 -10.69
CA VAL A 113 3.20 -15.94 -9.31
C VAL A 113 2.36 -14.68 -9.23
N VAL A 114 1.37 -14.69 -8.34
CA VAL A 114 0.65 -13.49 -7.92
C VAL A 114 1.16 -13.06 -6.54
N VAL A 115 1.68 -11.83 -6.43
CA VAL A 115 2.13 -11.24 -5.16
C VAL A 115 1.03 -10.35 -4.60
N VAL A 116 0.50 -10.74 -3.45
CA VAL A 116 -0.66 -10.06 -2.84
C VAL A 116 -0.23 -9.05 -1.79
N GLU A 117 -0.80 -7.86 -1.83
CA GLU A 117 -0.69 -6.86 -0.77
C GLU A 117 -1.97 -6.78 0.05
N GLY A 118 -1.90 -7.13 1.34
CA GLY A 118 -3.02 -6.97 2.27
C GLY A 118 -3.27 -5.50 2.65
N ALA A 119 -4.53 -5.14 2.83
CA ALA A 119 -4.96 -3.82 3.27
C ALA A 119 -4.99 -3.71 4.80
N GLY A 120 -4.32 -2.69 5.37
CA GLY A 120 -4.29 -2.46 6.81
C GLY A 120 -3.46 -3.49 7.58
N SER A 121 -3.92 -3.84 8.77
CA SER A 121 -3.31 -4.82 9.68
C SER A 121 -4.29 -5.96 9.98
N PRO A 122 -3.84 -7.23 10.02
CA PRO A 122 -4.67 -8.35 10.43
C PRO A 122 -5.10 -8.25 11.91
N ALA A 123 -4.35 -7.49 12.73
CA ALA A 123 -4.70 -7.24 14.14
C ALA A 123 -5.93 -6.34 14.34
N GLU A 124 -6.48 -5.75 13.27
CA GLU A 124 -7.74 -5.00 13.30
C GLU A 124 -8.96 -5.96 13.37
N ILE A 125 -9.01 -6.79 14.40
CA ILE A 125 -10.00 -7.88 14.56
C ILE A 125 -11.45 -7.40 14.47
N LYS A 126 -11.75 -6.17 14.91
CA LYS A 126 -13.08 -5.54 14.76
C LYS A 126 -13.50 -5.34 13.29
N LEU A 127 -12.56 -5.34 12.35
CA LEU A 127 -12.82 -5.20 10.91
C LEU A 127 -12.83 -6.55 10.18
N ARG A 128 -12.64 -7.67 10.91
CA ARG A 128 -12.53 -9.01 10.30
C ARG A 128 -13.82 -9.47 9.63
N ALA A 129 -14.96 -9.14 10.21
CA ALA A 129 -16.26 -9.43 9.58
C ALA A 129 -16.38 -8.62 8.27
N GLY A 130 -16.64 -9.32 7.16
CA GLY A 130 -16.70 -8.73 5.82
C GLY A 130 -15.34 -8.26 5.26
N ASP A 131 -14.24 -8.79 5.80
CA ASP A 131 -12.90 -8.48 5.28
C ASP A 131 -12.66 -9.16 3.93
N ILE A 132 -12.37 -8.33 2.92
CA ILE A 132 -12.02 -8.77 1.56
C ILE A 132 -10.61 -8.38 1.17
N GLY A 133 -9.89 -7.69 2.04
CA GLY A 133 -8.58 -7.09 1.72
C GLY A 133 -7.42 -7.63 2.53
N ASN A 134 -7.66 -8.53 3.49
CA ASN A 134 -6.63 -9.08 4.36
C ASN A 134 -6.89 -10.57 4.63
N MET A 135 -7.04 -10.99 5.90
CA MET A 135 -7.18 -12.41 6.26
C MET A 135 -8.45 -13.05 5.67
N GLY A 136 -9.54 -12.27 5.48
CA GLY A 136 -10.74 -12.77 4.81
C GLY A 136 -10.49 -13.20 3.37
N PHE A 137 -9.78 -12.39 2.61
CA PHE A 137 -9.31 -12.77 1.28
C PHE A 137 -8.31 -13.95 1.33
N ALA A 138 -7.31 -13.87 2.21
CA ALA A 138 -6.27 -14.90 2.31
C ALA A 138 -6.87 -16.29 2.55
N ARG A 139 -7.90 -16.40 3.44
CA ARG A 139 -8.62 -17.66 3.67
C ARG A 139 -9.44 -18.11 2.46
N ALA A 140 -10.18 -17.17 1.84
CA ALA A 140 -11.02 -17.50 0.68
C ALA A 140 -10.19 -17.99 -0.52
N ALA A 141 -9.01 -17.40 -0.72
CA ALA A 141 -8.10 -17.71 -1.83
C ALA A 141 -7.05 -18.79 -1.49
N GLY A 142 -6.97 -19.23 -0.23
CA GLY A 142 -5.94 -20.20 0.20
C GLY A 142 -4.51 -19.65 0.16
N VAL A 143 -4.32 -18.33 0.29
CA VAL A 143 -3.02 -17.67 0.11
C VAL A 143 -2.24 -17.61 1.42
N PRO A 144 -1.00 -18.13 1.49
CA PRO A 144 -0.16 -17.99 2.67
C PRO A 144 0.23 -16.53 2.91
N VAL A 145 0.32 -16.14 4.18
CA VAL A 145 0.55 -14.76 4.60
C VAL A 145 1.93 -14.61 5.25
N VAL A 146 2.62 -13.52 4.92
CA VAL A 146 3.83 -13.06 5.59
C VAL A 146 3.54 -11.68 6.21
N LEU A 147 3.73 -11.56 7.52
CA LEU A 147 3.56 -10.27 8.19
C LEU A 147 4.76 -9.36 7.95
N VAL A 148 4.50 -8.06 7.84
CA VAL A 148 5.55 -7.05 7.74
C VAL A 148 5.51 -6.17 8.97
N GLY A 149 6.54 -6.29 9.83
CA GLY A 149 6.74 -5.44 11.00
C GLY A 149 7.49 -4.16 10.63
N ASP A 150 6.95 -2.99 10.96
CA ASP A 150 7.59 -1.69 10.76
C ASP A 150 8.38 -1.32 12.02
N ILE A 151 9.71 -1.43 11.97
CA ILE A 151 10.55 -1.16 13.15
C ILE A 151 10.79 0.35 13.37
N ASP A 152 10.63 1.16 12.35
CA ASP A 152 10.87 2.61 12.41
C ASP A 152 9.91 3.34 13.38
N ARG A 153 8.75 2.74 13.64
CA ARG A 153 7.74 3.26 14.59
C ARG A 153 7.99 2.86 16.03
N GLY A 154 8.94 1.95 16.29
CA GLY A 154 9.13 1.32 17.60
C GLY A 154 8.08 0.25 17.91
N GLY A 155 8.34 -0.56 18.94
CA GLY A 155 7.39 -1.57 19.42
C GLY A 155 7.12 -2.75 18.49
N VAL A 156 7.97 -3.04 17.50
CA VAL A 156 7.75 -4.08 16.48
C VAL A 156 7.59 -5.48 17.07
N ILE A 157 8.31 -5.80 18.16
CA ILE A 157 8.18 -7.08 18.88
C ILE A 157 6.76 -7.22 19.41
N ALA A 158 6.29 -6.21 20.15
CA ALA A 158 4.93 -6.20 20.71
C ALA A 158 3.87 -6.23 19.61
N ALA A 159 4.08 -5.54 18.49
CA ALA A 159 3.14 -5.51 17.36
C ALA A 159 3.00 -6.91 16.72
N LEU A 160 4.08 -7.63 16.48
CA LEU A 160 4.03 -8.96 15.85
C LEU A 160 3.51 -10.02 16.84
N VAL A 161 4.00 -10.05 18.07
CA VAL A 161 3.53 -10.98 19.11
C VAL A 161 2.08 -10.69 19.49
N GLY A 162 1.71 -9.42 19.64
CA GLY A 162 0.33 -9.01 19.91
C GLY A 162 -0.61 -9.38 18.76
N THR A 163 -0.16 -9.28 17.50
CA THR A 163 -0.94 -9.77 16.35
C THR A 163 -1.23 -11.26 16.49
N ARG A 164 -0.24 -12.08 16.87
CA ARG A 164 -0.44 -13.52 17.10
C ARG A 164 -1.46 -13.80 18.21
N ALA A 165 -1.43 -13.00 19.28
CA ALA A 165 -2.31 -13.17 20.44
C ALA A 165 -3.78 -12.81 20.19
N VAL A 166 -4.04 -11.84 19.30
CA VAL A 166 -5.41 -11.35 19.04
C VAL A 166 -6.10 -12.01 17.85
N LEU A 167 -5.35 -12.68 16.98
CA LEU A 167 -5.91 -13.35 15.80
C LEU A 167 -6.70 -14.61 16.17
N ASP A 168 -7.79 -14.82 15.44
CA ASP A 168 -8.48 -16.11 15.38
C ASP A 168 -7.48 -17.22 14.99
N PRO A 169 -7.59 -18.43 15.59
CA PRO A 169 -6.67 -19.54 15.30
C PRO A 169 -6.54 -19.89 13.81
N ASP A 170 -7.64 -19.86 13.07
CA ASP A 170 -7.62 -20.18 11.64
C ASP A 170 -6.92 -19.09 10.82
N ASP A 171 -7.13 -17.81 11.16
CA ASP A 171 -6.40 -16.71 10.53
C ASP A 171 -4.90 -16.79 10.86
N ALA A 172 -4.56 -17.08 12.11
CA ALA A 172 -3.18 -17.26 12.53
C ALA A 172 -2.47 -18.42 11.82
N ALA A 173 -3.20 -19.49 11.49
CA ALA A 173 -2.69 -20.64 10.75
C ALA A 173 -2.31 -20.32 9.29
N MET A 174 -2.88 -19.25 8.70
CA MET A 174 -2.49 -18.78 7.37
C MET A 174 -1.13 -18.09 7.36
N ILE A 175 -0.66 -17.60 8.52
CA ILE A 175 0.59 -16.84 8.62
C ILE A 175 1.78 -17.79 8.68
N ARG A 176 2.67 -17.69 7.68
CA ARG A 176 3.85 -18.55 7.55
C ARG A 176 5.10 -17.93 8.16
N GLY A 177 5.09 -16.64 8.44
CA GLY A 177 6.22 -15.95 9.02
C GLY A 177 6.12 -14.44 8.97
N PHE A 178 7.25 -13.77 9.22
CA PHE A 178 7.32 -12.32 9.25
C PHE A 178 8.60 -11.78 8.61
N LEU A 179 8.55 -10.50 8.21
CA LEU A 179 9.67 -9.66 7.79
C LEU A 179 9.73 -8.43 8.68
N ILE A 180 10.94 -8.01 9.03
CA ILE A 180 11.16 -6.69 9.65
C ILE A 180 11.53 -5.69 8.56
N ASN A 181 10.86 -4.55 8.53
CA ASN A 181 11.04 -3.53 7.49
C ASN A 181 11.51 -2.20 8.07
N LYS A 182 12.19 -1.42 7.23
CA LYS A 182 12.72 -0.08 7.53
C LYS A 182 13.80 -0.09 8.63
N PHE A 183 14.61 -1.11 8.67
CA PHE A 183 15.68 -1.20 9.66
C PHE A 183 16.78 -0.15 9.38
N ARG A 184 17.18 0.57 10.44
CA ARG A 184 18.28 1.54 10.39
C ARG A 184 19.44 1.04 11.24
N GLY A 185 20.66 1.15 10.73
CA GLY A 185 21.86 0.72 11.42
C GLY A 185 22.21 -0.75 11.20
N ASP A 186 22.93 -1.34 12.14
CA ASP A 186 23.42 -2.73 12.06
C ASP A 186 22.33 -3.73 12.47
N PRO A 187 21.87 -4.60 11.57
CA PRO A 187 20.87 -5.62 11.89
C PRO A 187 21.30 -6.60 12.99
N ALA A 188 22.61 -6.77 13.23
CA ALA A 188 23.13 -7.63 14.28
C ALA A 188 22.66 -7.19 15.69
N LEU A 189 22.46 -5.89 15.89
CA LEU A 189 21.94 -5.34 17.15
C LEU A 189 20.50 -5.78 17.46
N PHE A 190 19.76 -6.22 16.46
CA PHE A 190 18.36 -6.67 16.60
C PHE A 190 18.24 -8.20 16.64
N ALA A 191 19.33 -8.94 16.58
CA ALA A 191 19.31 -10.40 16.49
C ALA A 191 18.56 -11.07 17.67
N ASP A 192 18.68 -10.54 18.88
CA ASP A 192 17.97 -11.07 20.07
C ASP A 192 16.47 -10.78 19.97
N GLY A 193 16.09 -9.56 19.62
CA GLY A 193 14.69 -9.19 19.41
C GLY A 193 14.04 -10.02 18.29
N TYR A 194 14.78 -10.30 17.23
CA TYR A 194 14.34 -11.15 16.14
C TYR A 194 14.03 -12.58 16.63
N ARG A 195 14.95 -13.20 17.38
CA ARG A 195 14.75 -14.52 17.98
C ARG A 195 13.59 -14.55 18.98
N GLN A 196 13.40 -13.47 19.76
CA GLN A 196 12.25 -13.34 20.65
C GLN A 196 10.92 -13.36 19.89
N ILE A 197 10.83 -12.69 18.75
CA ILE A 197 9.60 -12.73 17.92
C ILE A 197 9.33 -14.16 17.46
N GLU A 198 10.34 -14.89 16.97
CA GLU A 198 10.18 -16.29 16.55
C GLU A 198 9.70 -17.17 17.70
N ALA A 199 10.35 -17.06 18.87
CA ALA A 199 10.01 -17.86 20.05
C ALA A 199 8.60 -17.60 20.58
N LEU A 200 8.18 -16.31 20.64
CA LEU A 200 6.87 -15.91 21.21
C LEU A 200 5.71 -16.10 20.23
N SER A 201 5.95 -15.91 18.93
CA SER A 201 4.91 -16.04 17.92
C SER A 201 4.78 -17.43 17.32
N GLY A 202 5.85 -18.23 17.36
CA GLY A 202 5.97 -19.48 16.62
C GLY A 202 6.10 -19.29 15.10
N TRP A 203 6.27 -18.06 14.63
CA TRP A 203 6.40 -17.74 13.21
C TRP A 203 7.87 -17.67 12.79
N ARG A 204 8.16 -18.17 11.59
CA ARG A 204 9.49 -18.09 11.00
C ARG A 204 9.81 -16.66 10.58
N GLY A 205 11.00 -16.18 10.89
CA GLY A 205 11.53 -14.93 10.35
C GLY A 205 12.10 -15.11 8.93
N TYR A 206 11.75 -14.23 8.02
CA TYR A 206 12.24 -14.22 6.63
C TYR A 206 13.31 -13.14 6.40
N GLY A 207 13.70 -12.43 7.45
CA GLY A 207 14.81 -11.48 7.41
C GLY A 207 14.42 -10.05 7.75
N VAL A 208 15.44 -9.20 7.63
CA VAL A 208 15.36 -7.78 7.93
C VAL A 208 15.64 -6.99 6.66
N VAL A 209 14.73 -6.10 6.30
CA VAL A 209 14.88 -5.20 5.15
C VAL A 209 15.38 -3.85 5.65
N PRO A 210 16.54 -3.39 5.16
CA PRO A 210 17.08 -2.11 5.58
C PRO A 210 16.23 -0.93 5.10
N TRP A 211 16.49 0.23 5.64
CA TRP A 211 15.92 1.48 5.14
C TRP A 211 16.44 1.76 3.72
N LEU A 212 15.55 1.68 2.75
CA LEU A 212 15.88 1.84 1.33
C LEU A 212 15.78 3.32 0.94
N ARG A 213 16.90 4.04 0.89
CA ARG A 213 16.92 5.48 0.53
C ARG A 213 16.35 5.75 -0.86
N ALA A 214 16.58 4.86 -1.81
CA ALA A 214 16.10 4.98 -3.19
C ALA A 214 14.56 5.05 -3.30
N THR A 215 13.83 4.61 -2.25
CA THR A 215 12.36 4.70 -2.25
C THR A 215 11.83 6.14 -2.20
N ALA A 216 12.68 7.11 -1.87
CA ALA A 216 12.31 8.53 -1.93
C ALA A 216 12.05 9.05 -3.35
N HIS A 217 12.49 8.30 -4.38
CA HIS A 217 12.24 8.61 -5.80
C HIS A 217 11.00 7.88 -6.37
N LEU A 218 10.30 7.09 -5.55
CA LEU A 218 9.08 6.42 -5.96
C LEU A 218 7.85 7.28 -5.61
N PRO A 219 6.79 7.23 -6.43
CA PRO A 219 5.57 7.97 -6.15
C PRO A 219 4.99 7.56 -4.80
N SER A 220 4.52 8.55 -4.04
CA SER A 220 3.91 8.34 -2.74
C SER A 220 2.46 7.88 -2.89
N GLU A 221 2.03 6.93 -2.04
CA GLU A 221 0.65 6.42 -2.05
C GLU A 221 -0.33 7.41 -1.40
N ASP A 222 0.11 8.12 -0.35
CA ASP A 222 -0.74 8.98 0.47
C ASP A 222 -0.22 10.43 0.56
N ALA A 223 -1.16 11.39 0.58
CA ALA A 223 -0.89 12.83 0.70
C ALA A 223 -0.27 13.25 2.06
N VAL A 224 -0.26 12.38 3.07
CA VAL A 224 0.39 12.62 4.38
C VAL A 224 1.89 12.97 4.23
N VAL A 225 2.50 12.59 3.12
CA VAL A 225 3.89 12.95 2.80
C VAL A 225 4.05 14.45 2.53
N LEU A 226 3.01 15.13 2.05
CA LEU A 226 3.04 16.57 1.76
C LEU A 226 3.22 17.44 3.00
N GLU A 227 2.74 16.97 4.16
CA GLU A 227 2.88 17.67 5.43
C GLU A 227 4.35 17.70 5.96
N ARG A 228 5.22 16.83 5.41
CA ARG A 228 6.61 16.65 5.87
C ARG A 228 7.68 17.21 4.95
N THR A 229 7.31 17.75 3.80
CA THR A 229 8.25 18.20 2.77
C THR A 229 8.28 19.71 2.59
N ALA A 230 8.60 20.46 3.65
CA ALA A 230 9.21 21.77 3.48
C ALA A 230 10.72 21.54 3.24
N ARG A 231 11.15 21.39 1.99
CA ARG A 231 12.55 21.56 1.61
C ARG A 231 12.68 22.95 0.99
N GLU A 232 13.39 23.81 1.67
CA GLU A 232 13.94 25.03 1.08
C GLU A 232 15.03 24.60 0.09
N THR A 233 14.66 24.49 -1.18
CA THR A 233 15.62 24.48 -2.27
C THR A 233 15.61 25.91 -2.83
N ALA A 234 16.71 26.62 -2.76
CA ALA A 234 16.89 27.96 -3.35
C ALA A 234 16.94 27.84 -4.88
N GLY A 235 15.80 27.55 -5.51
CA GLY A 235 15.62 27.54 -6.96
C GLY A 235 15.39 28.94 -7.50
N ARG A 236 15.77 29.18 -8.76
CA ARG A 236 15.53 30.47 -9.43
C ARG A 236 14.06 30.69 -9.79
N LEU A 237 13.29 29.61 -9.98
CA LEU A 237 11.88 29.63 -10.30
C LEU A 237 11.08 29.03 -9.13
N LYS A 238 10.26 29.83 -8.48
CA LYS A 238 9.39 29.39 -7.40
C LYS A 238 8.01 29.08 -7.94
N ILE A 239 7.56 27.84 -7.78
CA ILE A 239 6.23 27.36 -8.16
C ILE A 239 5.43 27.05 -6.89
N ALA A 240 4.31 27.73 -6.69
CA ALA A 240 3.40 27.45 -5.58
C ALA A 240 2.26 26.54 -5.99
N CYS A 241 2.05 25.48 -5.22
CA CYS A 241 0.91 24.58 -5.39
C CYS A 241 0.04 24.61 -4.12
N PRO A 242 -1.19 25.17 -4.17
CA PRO A 242 -2.10 25.14 -3.04
C PRO A 242 -2.55 23.70 -2.72
N ILE A 243 -2.44 23.30 -1.46
CA ILE A 243 -2.96 22.02 -0.99
C ILE A 243 -4.45 22.16 -0.75
N ILE A 244 -5.25 21.61 -1.64
CA ILE A 244 -6.71 21.49 -1.43
C ILE A 244 -7.02 20.25 -0.58
N PRO A 245 -8.11 20.25 0.22
CA PRO A 245 -8.53 19.08 0.96
C PRO A 245 -8.69 17.85 0.04
N ARG A 246 -8.08 16.74 0.43
CA ARG A 246 -8.09 15.47 -0.34
C ARG A 246 -7.47 15.58 -1.74
N ILE A 247 -6.43 16.40 -1.88
CA ILE A 247 -5.64 16.45 -3.11
C ILE A 247 -5.29 15.02 -3.58
N ALA A 248 -5.50 14.76 -4.85
CA ALA A 248 -5.19 13.48 -5.50
C ALA A 248 -4.08 13.67 -6.53
N ASN A 249 -3.38 12.58 -6.86
CA ASN A 249 -2.33 12.56 -7.88
C ASN A 249 -1.26 13.65 -7.70
N PHE A 250 -0.96 14.01 -6.45
CA PHE A 250 0.04 15.03 -6.12
C PHE A 250 1.47 14.62 -6.53
N ASP A 251 1.70 13.36 -6.83
CA ASP A 251 2.93 12.83 -7.41
C ASP A 251 3.15 13.30 -8.86
N ASP A 252 2.14 13.87 -9.53
CA ASP A 252 2.31 14.57 -10.81
C ASP A 252 3.23 15.79 -10.68
N LEU A 253 3.45 16.29 -9.47
CA LEU A 253 4.41 17.35 -9.16
C LEU A 253 5.85 16.84 -8.92
N ASP A 254 6.07 15.52 -8.81
CA ASP A 254 7.40 14.97 -8.53
C ASP A 254 8.45 15.32 -9.61
N PRO A 255 8.15 15.35 -10.93
CA PRO A 255 9.10 15.82 -11.93
C PRO A 255 9.53 17.28 -11.70
N ILE A 256 8.59 18.16 -11.34
CA ILE A 256 8.86 19.57 -11.03
C ILE A 256 9.76 19.68 -9.80
N LYS A 257 9.47 18.91 -8.76
CA LYS A 257 10.26 18.85 -7.53
C LYS A 257 11.67 18.30 -7.73
N ALA A 258 11.88 17.46 -8.75
CA ALA A 258 13.17 16.89 -9.08
C ALA A 258 14.08 17.89 -9.84
N GLU A 259 13.52 18.95 -10.42
CA GLU A 259 14.27 19.97 -11.15
C GLU A 259 15.06 20.86 -10.17
N SER A 260 16.38 20.90 -10.34
CA SER A 260 17.29 21.67 -9.47
C SER A 260 17.13 23.19 -9.58
N SER A 261 16.55 23.67 -10.69
CA SER A 261 16.27 25.09 -10.96
C SER A 261 14.92 25.55 -10.42
N VAL A 262 14.11 24.63 -9.88
CA VAL A 262 12.75 24.92 -9.39
C VAL A 262 12.68 24.71 -7.88
N GLU A 263 12.01 25.66 -7.22
CA GLU A 263 11.57 25.54 -5.83
C GLU A 263 10.05 25.28 -5.84
N LEU A 264 9.62 24.06 -5.50
CA LEU A 264 8.21 23.71 -5.35
C LEU A 264 7.75 23.99 -3.92
N VAL A 265 6.84 24.95 -3.76
CA VAL A 265 6.24 25.32 -2.47
C VAL A 265 4.83 24.75 -2.39
N MET A 266 4.62 23.80 -1.49
CA MET A 266 3.28 23.30 -1.17
C MET A 266 2.63 24.25 -0.15
N VAL A 267 1.57 24.94 -0.55
CA VAL A 267 0.89 25.97 0.29
C VAL A 267 -0.25 25.32 1.07
N PRO A 268 -0.14 25.23 2.42
CA PRO A 268 -1.23 24.66 3.25
C PRO A 268 -2.52 25.48 3.17
N PRO A 269 -3.68 24.88 3.46
CA PRO A 269 -4.95 25.60 3.54
C PRO A 269 -4.87 26.78 4.52
N GLY A 270 -5.41 27.93 4.12
CA GLY A 270 -5.42 29.14 4.93
C GLY A 270 -4.12 29.95 4.93
N GLN A 271 -3.07 29.50 4.25
CA GLN A 271 -1.85 30.28 4.06
C GLN A 271 -1.91 31.05 2.73
N PRO A 272 -1.36 32.29 2.68
CA PRO A 272 -1.29 33.04 1.44
C PRO A 272 -0.28 32.40 0.48
N ILE A 273 -0.58 32.50 -0.82
CA ILE A 273 0.39 32.13 -1.85
C ILE A 273 1.55 33.13 -1.81
N PRO A 274 2.82 32.70 -1.78
CA PRO A 274 3.96 33.59 -1.80
C PRO A 274 3.93 34.52 -3.02
N GLY A 275 4.15 35.81 -2.81
CA GLY A 275 4.05 36.81 -3.88
C GLY A 275 5.20 36.79 -4.89
N ASP A 276 6.25 36.01 -4.63
CA ASP A 276 7.43 35.82 -5.46
C ASP A 276 7.36 34.52 -6.32
N CYS A 277 6.18 33.90 -6.43
CA CYS A 277 5.96 32.76 -7.30
C CYS A 277 5.64 33.18 -8.75
N ALA A 278 6.09 32.35 -9.69
CA ALA A 278 5.76 32.49 -11.10
C ALA A 278 4.40 31.89 -11.42
#